data_db7240d1381cb8a1b15ee24ebabafca2
#
_entry.id   db7240d1381cb8a1b15ee24ebabafca2
#
_cell.length_a   1.000
_cell.length_b   1.000
_cell.length_c   1.000
_cell.angle_alpha   90.00
_cell.angle_beta   90.00
_cell.angle_gamma   90.00
#
_symmetry.space_group_name_H-M   'P 1'
#
loop_
_entity.id
_entity.type
_entity.pdbx_description
1 polymer ?
#
loop_
_entity_poly.entity_id
_entity_poly.type
_entity_poly.pdbx_seq_one_letter_code
_entity_poly.pdbx_strand_id
1 'polypeptide(L)'
;MRNKKLVILTMAACITAGLAAGCGAKSADIATTAAAAAESTAAEPAESSAEVTEAAGDSTADEAYEPVTITLNLERSGLGENVEYTFTEKPSAVVASGDQMADFFFDLGLEDQMAGYTKGSCWSTVSQYPARDKVPQLLEAGKGISNLSKEELVATGCDFLMGWDSVFSDKNFGKEFCDANGIAMYFPYVCSDKATFEELYKDYETLGKIFKVEDVASEKIQAMKDTLQEVKDTLGDDVYQNPVTVFAYDSGEDAPFTACQGMPGDIIKRAGGISIFDGWATPSWEEVVERDPDVILILDYTGDISEKKNFLETNEFTKDLRAVKEGKIYSACCSDMQGSAGSAEAVREIAKQLYPDKF
;
A
#
# COMPACT_ATOMS: atom_id res chain seq x y z
N MET A 1 -0.42 15.79 -50.78
CA MET A 1 0.66 16.70 -50.33
C MET A 1 0.05 17.82 -49.51
N ARG A 2 0.08 17.74 -48.17
CA ARG A 2 -0.24 18.88 -47.28
C ARG A 2 0.54 18.69 -45.99
N ASN A 3 1.58 19.48 -45.80
CA ASN A 3 2.46 19.51 -44.64
C ASN A 3 1.70 19.93 -43.40
N LYS A 4 1.73 19.12 -42.35
CA LYS A 4 1.37 19.53 -40.96
C LYS A 4 2.66 19.89 -40.25
N LYS A 5 2.78 21.15 -39.87
CA LYS A 5 3.87 21.68 -39.04
C LYS A 5 3.67 21.25 -37.60
N LEU A 6 4.71 20.65 -37.06
CA LEU A 6 4.87 20.33 -35.66
C LEU A 6 5.22 21.62 -34.90
N VAL A 7 4.41 22.02 -33.93
CA VAL A 7 4.72 23.12 -33.01
C VAL A 7 5.26 22.50 -31.72
N ILE A 8 6.55 22.73 -31.52
CA ILE A 8 7.23 22.39 -30.25
C ILE A 8 7.07 23.60 -29.33
N LEU A 9 6.39 23.42 -28.20
CA LEU A 9 6.27 24.43 -27.14
C LEU A 9 7.33 24.13 -26.08
N THR A 10 8.38 24.95 -26.05
CA THR A 10 9.40 24.96 -25.00
C THR A 10 8.92 25.83 -23.85
N MET A 11 8.71 25.24 -22.69
CA MET A 11 8.52 25.99 -21.43
C MET A 11 9.89 26.28 -20.82
N ALA A 12 10.18 27.56 -20.68
CA ALA A 12 11.36 28.10 -20.00
C ALA A 12 11.09 28.21 -18.51
N ALA A 13 12.02 27.65 -17.73
CA ALA A 13 12.05 27.80 -16.27
C ALA A 13 12.55 29.18 -15.89
N CYS A 14 11.80 29.93 -15.08
CA CYS A 14 12.27 31.14 -14.39
C CYS A 14 12.74 30.78 -12.98
N ILE A 15 14.04 30.85 -12.78
CA ILE A 15 14.68 30.84 -11.46
C ILE A 15 14.74 32.29 -10.96
N THR A 16 14.13 32.58 -9.82
CA THR A 16 14.39 33.85 -9.09
C THR A 16 15.04 33.52 -7.75
N ALA A 17 16.32 33.85 -7.69
CA ALA A 17 17.08 33.87 -6.44
C ALA A 17 16.75 35.15 -5.64
N GLY A 18 16.41 35.02 -4.38
CA GLY A 18 16.26 36.12 -3.41
C GLY A 18 17.19 35.92 -2.23
N LEU A 19 18.30 36.66 -2.25
CA LEU A 19 19.19 36.87 -1.10
C LEU A 19 18.62 37.96 -0.22
N ALA A 20 18.54 37.73 1.09
CA ALA A 20 18.68 38.82 2.08
C ALA A 20 19.22 38.29 3.41
N ALA A 21 20.31 38.91 3.82
CA ALA A 21 21.06 38.69 5.03
C ALA A 21 20.41 39.37 6.25
N GLY A 22 20.70 38.86 7.46
CA GLY A 22 20.36 39.54 8.71
C GLY A 22 20.98 38.88 9.94
N CYS A 23 22.08 39.41 10.39
CA CYS A 23 22.86 39.13 11.61
C CYS A 23 22.07 39.15 12.92
N GLY A 24 22.54 38.36 13.91
CA GLY A 24 22.23 38.60 15.32
C GLY A 24 22.77 37.53 16.26
N ALA A 25 24.02 37.62 16.63
CA ALA A 25 24.67 36.82 17.65
C ALA A 25 24.19 37.19 19.07
N LYS A 26 24.13 36.18 19.96
CA LYS A 26 24.63 36.27 21.34
C LYS A 26 24.80 34.91 22.00
N SER A 27 26.03 34.63 22.32
CA SER A 27 26.53 33.60 23.23
C SER A 27 26.20 33.91 24.68
N ALA A 28 25.99 32.90 25.50
CA ALA A 28 26.29 32.90 26.92
C ALA A 28 26.68 31.50 27.36
N ASP A 29 27.86 31.42 27.91
CA ASP A 29 28.58 30.30 28.48
C ASP A 29 28.10 29.88 29.88
N ILE A 30 28.71 28.76 30.32
CA ILE A 30 29.03 28.36 31.73
C ILE A 30 27.91 27.50 32.38
N ALA A 31 28.15 26.33 32.99
CA ALA A 31 29.31 25.84 33.71
C ALA A 31 29.26 24.32 33.91
N THR A 32 30.43 23.75 33.90
CA THR A 32 30.86 22.44 34.37
C THR A 32 30.66 22.30 35.88
N THR A 33 30.24 21.13 36.36
CA THR A 33 30.68 20.58 37.64
C THR A 33 30.78 19.06 37.58
N ALA A 34 31.94 18.59 37.99
CA ALA A 34 32.35 17.20 38.05
C ALA A 34 32.19 16.64 39.47
N ALA A 35 32.14 15.29 39.47
CA ALA A 35 32.64 14.37 40.49
C ALA A 35 31.88 14.18 41.82
N ALA A 36 31.52 12.92 42.07
CA ALA A 36 32.17 12.16 43.15
C ALA A 36 31.79 10.67 43.08
N ALA A 37 32.81 9.84 43.12
CA ALA A 37 32.75 8.39 43.28
C ALA A 37 32.53 8.03 44.76
N ALA A 38 31.89 6.90 45.00
CA ALA A 38 32.07 6.14 46.25
C ALA A 38 31.92 4.64 45.99
N GLU A 39 32.94 3.92 46.40
CA GLU A 39 33.19 2.51 46.35
C GLU A 39 32.34 1.63 47.30
N SER A 40 32.35 0.33 46.96
CA SER A 40 32.45 -0.82 47.87
C SER A 40 31.17 -1.29 48.59
N THR A 41 30.72 -2.54 48.37
CA THR A 41 31.30 -3.75 48.98
C THR A 41 30.68 -5.03 48.40
N ALA A 42 31.56 -6.03 48.24
CA ALA A 42 31.25 -7.38 47.87
C ALA A 42 30.61 -8.21 48.99
N ALA A 43 29.74 -9.13 48.62
CA ALA A 43 29.46 -10.33 49.37
C ALA A 43 28.96 -11.43 48.44
N GLU A 44 29.71 -12.51 48.32
CA GLU A 44 29.41 -13.85 47.81
C GLU A 44 29.40 -14.81 49.02
N PRO A 45 28.97 -16.08 48.88
CA PRO A 45 27.90 -16.74 48.08
C PRO A 45 26.92 -17.55 48.96
N ALA A 46 25.82 -17.99 48.39
CA ALA A 46 25.10 -19.17 48.92
C ALA A 46 24.62 -20.04 47.75
N GLU A 47 25.22 -21.23 47.63
CA GLU A 47 24.78 -22.32 46.76
C GLU A 47 23.38 -22.81 47.16
N SER A 48 22.49 -22.91 46.19
CA SER A 48 21.33 -23.80 46.26
C SER A 48 21.16 -24.47 44.90
N SER A 49 21.49 -25.74 44.86
CA SER A 49 21.23 -26.69 43.81
C SER A 49 19.73 -26.84 43.59
N ALA A 50 19.23 -26.49 42.41
CA ALA A 50 17.94 -26.92 41.91
C ALA A 50 18.17 -27.64 40.58
N GLU A 51 17.71 -28.87 40.56
CA GLU A 51 17.69 -29.80 39.43
C GLU A 51 17.14 -29.16 38.18
N VAL A 52 17.95 -29.14 37.13
CA VAL A 52 17.51 -28.79 35.78
C VAL A 52 16.93 -30.04 35.15
N THR A 53 15.61 -30.13 35.11
CA THR A 53 14.94 -31.05 34.19
C THR A 53 15.15 -30.52 32.79
N GLU A 54 15.95 -31.22 32.00
CA GLU A 54 16.01 -31.09 30.56
C GLU A 54 14.64 -31.32 29.95
N ALA A 55 13.96 -30.23 29.55
CA ALA A 55 12.90 -30.32 28.59
C ALA A 55 13.56 -30.56 27.23
N ALA A 56 13.32 -31.76 26.72
CA ALA A 56 13.70 -32.11 25.35
C ALA A 56 13.15 -31.05 24.38
N GLY A 57 14.05 -30.22 23.85
CA GLY A 57 13.75 -29.37 22.72
C GLY A 57 13.49 -30.29 21.53
N ASP A 58 12.27 -30.24 21.05
CA ASP A 58 11.88 -30.82 19.78
C ASP A 58 12.66 -30.05 18.70
N SER A 59 13.79 -30.59 18.29
CA SER A 59 14.51 -30.13 17.10
C SER A 59 13.72 -30.64 15.89
N THR A 60 12.75 -29.86 15.44
CA THR A 60 12.24 -30.00 14.07
C THR A 60 13.45 -29.92 13.15
N ALA A 61 13.76 -31.02 12.45
CA ALA A 61 14.75 -31.05 11.40
C ALA A 61 14.42 -29.90 10.43
N ASP A 62 15.39 -29.04 10.15
CA ASP A 62 15.31 -28.00 9.14
C ASP A 62 14.96 -28.70 7.83
N GLU A 63 13.67 -28.68 7.44
CA GLU A 63 13.27 -29.14 6.12
C GLU A 63 13.98 -28.24 5.11
N ALA A 64 14.72 -28.85 4.19
CA ALA A 64 15.45 -28.13 3.17
C ALA A 64 14.50 -27.21 2.41
N TYR A 65 14.88 -25.92 2.27
CA TYR A 65 14.07 -24.95 1.54
C TYR A 65 13.86 -25.42 0.10
N GLU A 66 12.60 -25.64 -0.28
CA GLU A 66 12.25 -25.95 -1.67
C GLU A 66 12.24 -24.66 -2.49
N PRO A 67 12.96 -24.58 -3.62
CA PRO A 67 12.99 -23.39 -4.45
C PRO A 67 11.60 -22.99 -4.95
N VAL A 68 11.30 -21.69 -4.90
CA VAL A 68 10.04 -21.12 -5.37
C VAL A 68 10.31 -20.24 -6.58
N THR A 69 9.77 -20.60 -7.75
CA THR A 69 9.88 -19.78 -8.97
C THR A 69 8.57 -19.00 -9.18
N ILE A 70 8.70 -17.72 -9.42
CA ILE A 70 7.61 -16.80 -9.74
C ILE A 70 7.86 -16.15 -11.09
N THR A 71 6.80 -15.67 -11.73
CA THR A 71 6.86 -14.87 -12.96
C THR A 71 6.24 -13.51 -12.69
N LEU A 72 7.02 -12.46 -12.89
CA LEU A 72 6.60 -11.07 -12.67
C LEU A 72 6.31 -10.38 -14.00
N ASN A 73 5.30 -9.52 -14.03
CA ASN A 73 5.09 -8.58 -15.12
C ASN A 73 5.69 -7.21 -14.73
N LEU A 74 6.83 -6.88 -15.34
CA LEU A 74 7.56 -5.63 -15.10
C LEU A 74 7.65 -4.80 -16.40
N GLU A 75 6.63 -4.86 -17.26
CA GLU A 75 6.60 -4.17 -18.55
C GLU A 75 6.75 -2.65 -18.39
N ARG A 76 6.05 -2.04 -17.42
CA ARG A 76 6.12 -0.61 -17.14
C ARG A 76 7.49 -0.14 -16.66
N SER A 77 8.25 -1.03 -16.02
CA SER A 77 9.66 -0.77 -15.65
C SER A 77 10.63 -0.96 -16.83
N GLY A 78 10.14 -1.44 -17.97
CA GLY A 78 10.96 -1.75 -19.13
C GLY A 78 11.66 -3.12 -19.09
N LEU A 79 11.34 -3.96 -18.11
CA LEU A 79 11.98 -5.27 -17.89
C LEU A 79 11.24 -6.43 -18.59
N GLY A 80 9.99 -6.22 -19.03
CA GLY A 80 9.18 -7.20 -19.76
C GLY A 80 8.07 -7.85 -18.96
N GLU A 81 7.22 -8.62 -19.67
CA GLU A 81 6.00 -9.24 -19.10
C GLU A 81 6.25 -10.56 -18.35
N ASN A 82 7.36 -11.25 -18.62
CA ASN A 82 7.60 -12.58 -18.07
C ASN A 82 9.01 -12.66 -17.47
N VAL A 83 9.24 -11.89 -16.41
CA VAL A 83 10.50 -11.89 -15.68
C VAL A 83 10.43 -13.01 -14.63
N GLU A 84 11.16 -14.10 -14.87
CA GLU A 84 11.23 -15.21 -13.92
C GLU A 84 12.21 -14.87 -12.79
N TYR A 85 11.81 -15.22 -11.57
CA TYR A 85 12.63 -15.12 -10.38
C TYR A 85 12.52 -16.40 -9.54
N THR A 86 13.66 -16.95 -9.12
CA THR A 86 13.68 -18.17 -8.29
C THR A 86 14.31 -17.88 -6.95
N PHE A 87 13.53 -18.07 -5.89
CA PHE A 87 13.99 -18.04 -4.51
C PHE A 87 14.57 -19.42 -4.17
N THR A 88 15.82 -19.46 -3.77
CA THR A 88 16.51 -20.68 -3.35
C THR A 88 16.67 -20.76 -1.84
N GLU A 89 16.34 -19.70 -1.13
CA GLU A 89 16.33 -19.59 0.33
C GLU A 89 15.23 -18.60 0.77
N LYS A 90 14.83 -18.70 2.03
CA LYS A 90 13.83 -17.81 2.61
C LYS A 90 14.43 -16.41 2.80
N PRO A 91 13.81 -15.34 2.27
CA PRO A 91 14.28 -13.99 2.52
C PRO A 91 14.25 -13.63 4.01
N SER A 92 15.20 -12.81 4.44
CA SER A 92 15.40 -12.47 5.84
C SER A 92 15.30 -10.99 6.17
N ALA A 93 15.34 -10.12 5.15
CA ALA A 93 15.37 -8.67 5.30
C ALA A 93 14.50 -7.97 4.25
N VAL A 94 13.20 -7.98 4.49
CA VAL A 94 12.19 -7.40 3.59
C VAL A 94 12.15 -5.89 3.71
N VAL A 95 12.13 -5.18 2.57
CA VAL A 95 11.71 -3.79 2.48
C VAL A 95 10.41 -3.71 1.67
N ALA A 96 9.37 -3.13 2.26
CA ALA A 96 8.06 -2.94 1.63
C ALA A 96 7.84 -1.47 1.23
N SER A 97 7.49 -1.25 -0.05
CA SER A 97 7.25 0.08 -0.60
C SER A 97 5.80 0.50 -0.46
N GLY A 98 5.45 1.11 0.67
CA GLY A 98 4.11 1.60 0.98
C GLY A 98 3.35 0.71 1.96
N ASP A 99 2.27 1.26 2.49
CA ASP A 99 1.43 0.58 3.48
C ASP A 99 0.82 -0.70 2.94
N GLN A 100 0.27 -0.65 1.73
CA GLN A 100 -0.32 -1.78 1.05
C GLN A 100 0.64 -2.98 0.98
N MET A 101 1.92 -2.73 0.65
CA MET A 101 2.93 -3.78 0.56
C MET A 101 3.35 -4.30 1.94
N ALA A 102 3.42 -3.41 2.92
CA ALA A 102 3.75 -3.78 4.29
C ALA A 102 2.65 -4.63 4.94
N ASP A 103 1.39 -4.37 4.60
CA ASP A 103 0.24 -5.08 5.16
C ASP A 103 0.27 -6.58 4.87
N PHE A 104 0.79 -7.02 3.73
CA PHE A 104 0.98 -8.44 3.45
C PHE A 104 1.86 -9.13 4.51
N PHE A 105 2.96 -8.49 4.89
CA PHE A 105 3.89 -9.06 5.87
C PHE A 105 3.33 -9.04 7.28
N PHE A 106 2.67 -7.96 7.66
CA PHE A 106 1.99 -7.89 8.96
C PHE A 106 0.85 -8.90 9.07
N ASP A 107 0.07 -9.07 8.01
CA ASP A 107 -1.05 -10.00 8.01
C ASP A 107 -0.61 -11.47 8.03
N LEU A 108 0.54 -11.76 7.41
CA LEU A 108 1.16 -13.08 7.42
C LEU A 108 2.00 -13.37 8.68
N GLY A 109 2.13 -12.40 9.62
CA GLY A 109 2.96 -12.54 10.82
C GLY A 109 4.46 -12.59 10.53
N LEU A 110 4.89 -11.82 9.51
CA LEU A 110 6.27 -11.78 9.01
C LEU A 110 7.01 -10.48 9.42
N GLU A 111 6.54 -9.79 10.44
CA GLU A 111 7.17 -8.55 10.91
C GLU A 111 8.63 -8.71 11.31
N ASP A 112 9.01 -9.87 11.84
CA ASP A 112 10.40 -10.15 12.23
C ASP A 112 11.36 -10.30 11.04
N GLN A 113 10.83 -10.53 9.82
CA GLN A 113 11.58 -10.54 8.57
C GLN A 113 11.67 -9.16 7.91
N MET A 114 10.98 -8.14 8.44
CA MET A 114 10.97 -6.81 7.84
C MET A 114 12.15 -5.97 8.31
N ALA A 115 13.03 -5.60 7.37
CA ALA A 115 14.10 -4.60 7.60
C ALA A 115 13.52 -3.17 7.62
N GLY A 116 12.35 -2.95 7.01
CA GLY A 116 11.65 -1.69 7.05
C GLY A 116 10.57 -1.54 5.99
N TYR A 117 9.89 -0.41 6.04
CA TYR A 117 8.88 -0.05 5.04
C TYR A 117 8.81 1.47 4.85
N THR A 118 8.20 1.90 3.74
CA THR A 118 7.84 3.30 3.56
C THR A 118 6.36 3.48 3.85
N LYS A 119 6.01 4.49 4.65
CA LYS A 119 4.64 4.76 5.04
C LYS A 119 3.99 5.72 4.06
N GLY A 120 2.83 5.34 3.51
CA GLY A 120 1.93 6.25 2.82
C GLY A 120 1.27 7.24 3.76
N SER A 121 0.34 8.02 3.24
CA SER A 121 -0.44 8.96 4.06
C SER A 121 -1.74 8.32 4.59
N CYS A 122 -2.25 7.30 3.91
CA CYS A 122 -3.47 6.58 4.28
C CYS A 122 -3.13 5.16 4.72
N TRP A 123 -3.43 4.85 5.97
CA TRP A 123 -3.41 3.50 6.49
C TRP A 123 -4.76 2.82 6.29
N SER A 124 -4.74 1.51 6.11
CA SER A 124 -5.95 0.71 6.22
C SER A 124 -6.70 1.06 7.51
N THR A 125 -7.97 1.39 7.39
CA THR A 125 -8.84 1.69 8.54
C THR A 125 -9.37 0.42 9.19
N VAL A 126 -9.31 -0.71 8.47
CA VAL A 126 -9.85 -2.01 8.90
C VAL A 126 -8.76 -2.98 9.36
N SER A 127 -7.54 -2.81 8.86
CA SER A 127 -6.39 -3.66 9.25
C SER A 127 -5.49 -2.94 10.24
N GLN A 128 -5.53 -3.37 11.49
CA GLN A 128 -4.74 -2.80 12.57
C GLN A 128 -3.68 -3.81 13.01
N TYR A 129 -2.42 -3.49 12.81
CA TYR A 129 -1.29 -4.35 13.17
C TYR A 129 -0.43 -3.69 14.26
N PRO A 130 -0.54 -4.15 15.52
CA PRO A 130 0.29 -3.60 16.61
C PRO A 130 1.80 -3.75 16.37
N ALA A 131 2.20 -4.72 15.53
CA ALA A 131 3.60 -4.94 15.15
C ALA A 131 4.19 -3.81 14.28
N ARG A 132 3.37 -2.97 13.64
CA ARG A 132 3.84 -1.85 12.80
C ARG A 132 4.82 -0.93 13.52
N ASP A 133 4.56 -0.63 14.80
CA ASP A 133 5.42 0.26 15.59
C ASP A 133 6.80 -0.34 15.88
N LYS A 134 6.98 -1.64 15.67
CA LYS A 134 8.25 -2.34 15.89
C LYS A 134 9.13 -2.39 14.63
N VAL A 135 8.55 -2.23 13.46
CA VAL A 135 9.27 -2.27 12.18
C VAL A 135 9.74 -0.87 11.80
N PRO A 136 11.00 -0.69 11.38
CA PRO A 136 11.54 0.62 11.00
C PRO A 136 10.75 1.27 9.86
N GLN A 137 10.27 2.48 10.08
CA GLN A 137 9.76 3.35 9.02
C GLN A 137 10.96 4.07 8.39
N LEU A 138 11.28 3.76 7.13
CA LEU A 138 12.51 4.22 6.47
C LEU A 138 12.48 5.68 6.04
N LEU A 139 11.30 6.25 5.84
CA LEU A 139 11.09 7.63 5.39
C LEU A 139 9.97 8.29 6.21
N GLU A 140 9.91 9.61 6.20
CA GLU A 140 8.75 10.36 6.73
C GLU A 140 7.47 9.92 6.00
N ALA A 141 6.35 9.91 6.71
CA ALA A 141 5.06 9.53 6.14
C ALA A 141 4.72 10.37 4.90
N GLY A 142 4.16 9.71 3.88
CA GLY A 142 3.83 10.33 2.61
C GLY A 142 4.99 10.46 1.62
N LYS A 143 6.21 10.09 2.01
CA LYS A 143 7.34 10.01 1.08
C LYS A 143 7.41 8.61 0.47
N GLY A 144 7.24 8.53 -0.84
CA GLY A 144 7.40 7.28 -1.58
C GLY A 144 8.85 6.79 -1.57
N ILE A 145 9.03 5.49 -1.81
CA ILE A 145 10.33 4.82 -1.77
C ILE A 145 11.38 5.42 -2.74
N SER A 146 10.95 6.11 -3.79
CA SER A 146 11.83 6.85 -4.69
C SER A 146 12.63 7.98 -4.03
N ASN A 147 12.30 8.34 -2.79
CA ASN A 147 13.09 9.27 -1.99
C ASN A 147 14.16 8.57 -1.13
N LEU A 148 14.16 7.22 -1.09
CA LEU A 148 15.22 6.44 -0.47
C LEU A 148 16.37 6.27 -1.47
N SER A 149 17.60 6.55 -1.06
CA SER A 149 18.77 6.32 -1.90
C SER A 149 19.10 4.82 -2.00
N LYS A 150 19.85 4.44 -3.03
CA LYS A 150 20.35 3.07 -3.22
C LYS A 150 21.24 2.62 -2.05
N GLU A 151 22.05 3.54 -1.54
CA GLU A 151 22.93 3.31 -0.39
C GLU A 151 22.13 3.07 0.91
N GLU A 152 21.06 3.84 1.12
CA GLU A 152 20.18 3.65 2.27
C GLU A 152 19.44 2.31 2.20
N LEU A 153 18.94 1.89 1.02
CA LEU A 153 18.33 0.58 0.85
C LEU A 153 19.33 -0.56 1.17
N VAL A 154 20.53 -0.51 0.61
CA VAL A 154 21.57 -1.51 0.91
C VAL A 154 21.95 -1.52 2.39
N ALA A 155 21.97 -0.37 3.04
CA ALA A 155 22.29 -0.27 4.48
C ALA A 155 21.26 -0.94 5.39
N THR A 156 20.02 -1.16 4.91
CA THR A 156 19.02 -1.96 5.65
C THR A 156 19.33 -3.47 5.66
N GLY A 157 20.24 -3.91 4.80
CA GLY A 157 20.49 -5.34 4.58
C GLY A 157 19.43 -6.01 3.70
N CYS A 158 18.59 -5.24 3.01
CA CYS A 158 17.48 -5.74 2.20
C CYS A 158 17.92 -6.84 1.23
N ASP A 159 17.23 -7.97 1.31
CA ASP A 159 17.36 -9.10 0.37
C ASP A 159 16.06 -9.37 -0.42
N PHE A 160 14.95 -8.70 -0.02
CA PHE A 160 13.64 -8.79 -0.69
C PHE A 160 12.98 -7.42 -0.72
N LEU A 161 12.74 -6.89 -1.92
CA LEU A 161 12.08 -5.61 -2.13
C LEU A 161 10.71 -5.82 -2.79
N MET A 162 9.63 -5.45 -2.08
CA MET A 162 8.26 -5.50 -2.60
C MET A 162 7.77 -4.10 -2.91
N GLY A 163 7.23 -3.90 -4.11
CA GLY A 163 6.73 -2.59 -4.51
C GLY A 163 6.04 -2.59 -5.87
N TRP A 164 5.50 -1.43 -6.24
CA TRP A 164 4.99 -1.19 -7.58
C TRP A 164 6.09 -1.36 -8.63
N ASP A 165 5.72 -1.68 -9.86
CA ASP A 165 6.67 -1.87 -10.96
C ASP A 165 7.60 -0.67 -11.19
N SER A 166 7.12 0.56 -10.96
CA SER A 166 7.92 1.79 -11.03
C SER A 166 9.10 1.82 -10.05
N VAL A 167 9.02 1.07 -8.94
CA VAL A 167 10.11 0.90 -7.98
C VAL A 167 11.32 0.23 -8.64
N PHE A 168 11.08 -0.67 -9.60
CA PHE A 168 12.08 -1.44 -10.31
C PHE A 168 12.58 -0.79 -11.61
N SER A 169 12.23 0.47 -11.84
CA SER A 169 12.80 1.25 -12.95
C SER A 169 14.27 1.60 -12.69
N ASP A 170 15.05 1.82 -13.75
CA ASP A 170 16.47 2.19 -13.66
C ASP A 170 16.75 3.45 -12.82
N LYS A 171 15.76 4.36 -12.77
CA LYS A 171 15.83 5.58 -11.94
C LYS A 171 15.81 5.29 -10.46
N ASN A 172 15.17 4.20 -10.06
CA ASN A 172 15.01 3.79 -8.68
C ASN A 172 15.89 2.54 -8.41
N PHE A 173 15.29 1.39 -8.19
CA PHE A 173 15.99 0.16 -7.82
C PHE A 173 15.90 -0.87 -8.96
N GLY A 174 16.33 -0.47 -10.17
CA GLY A 174 16.25 -1.32 -11.36
C GLY A 174 16.94 -2.67 -11.20
N LYS A 175 16.62 -3.60 -12.12
CA LYS A 175 17.07 -5.01 -12.05
C LYS A 175 18.57 -5.15 -11.89
N GLU A 176 19.38 -4.39 -12.63
CA GLU A 176 20.84 -4.45 -12.53
C GLU A 176 21.34 -4.13 -11.11
N PHE A 177 20.73 -3.12 -10.47
CA PHE A 177 21.06 -2.76 -9.10
C PHE A 177 20.63 -3.86 -8.11
N CYS A 178 19.42 -4.38 -8.25
CA CYS A 178 18.90 -5.45 -7.38
C CYS A 178 19.76 -6.72 -7.50
N ASP A 179 20.07 -7.17 -8.72
CA ASP A 179 20.91 -8.35 -8.98
C ASP A 179 22.31 -8.17 -8.38
N ALA A 180 22.93 -6.98 -8.54
CA ALA A 180 24.27 -6.70 -8.03
C ALA A 180 24.36 -6.70 -6.49
N ASN A 181 23.24 -6.50 -5.80
CA ASN A 181 23.15 -6.44 -4.33
C ASN A 181 22.42 -7.64 -3.72
N GLY A 182 22.06 -8.66 -4.52
CA GLY A 182 21.35 -9.84 -4.02
C GLY A 182 19.93 -9.56 -3.55
N ILE A 183 19.27 -8.52 -4.09
CA ILE A 183 17.93 -8.12 -3.72
C ILE A 183 16.91 -8.77 -4.65
N ALA A 184 16.06 -9.62 -4.13
CA ALA A 184 14.92 -10.17 -4.86
C ALA A 184 13.85 -9.11 -5.09
N MET A 185 13.34 -9.00 -6.33
CA MET A 185 12.26 -8.08 -6.68
C MET A 185 10.92 -8.81 -6.60
N TYR A 186 9.92 -8.18 -5.98
CA TYR A 186 8.56 -8.69 -5.99
C TYR A 186 7.57 -7.57 -6.37
N PHE A 187 6.96 -7.70 -7.53
CA PHE A 187 5.82 -6.90 -7.96
C PHE A 187 4.56 -7.73 -7.80
N PRO A 188 3.64 -7.32 -6.88
CA PRO A 188 2.45 -8.12 -6.60
C PRO A 188 1.53 -8.29 -7.80
N TYR A 189 0.97 -9.47 -7.95
CA TYR A 189 -0.01 -9.77 -9.02
C TYR A 189 -1.25 -8.86 -8.90
N VAL A 190 -1.63 -8.52 -7.67
CA VAL A 190 -2.75 -7.62 -7.38
C VAL A 190 -2.54 -6.19 -7.89
N CYS A 191 -1.30 -5.79 -8.18
CA CYS A 191 -0.98 -4.48 -8.73
C CYS A 191 -1.12 -4.40 -10.26
N SER A 192 -1.56 -5.47 -10.92
CA SER A 192 -1.82 -5.46 -12.36
C SER A 192 -3.12 -4.72 -12.72
N ASP A 193 -3.19 -4.20 -13.95
CA ASP A 193 -4.35 -3.43 -14.43
C ASP A 193 -5.66 -4.25 -14.52
N LYS A 194 -5.58 -5.56 -14.42
CA LYS A 194 -6.73 -6.48 -14.48
C LYS A 194 -6.91 -7.28 -13.20
N ALA A 195 -6.25 -6.85 -12.15
CA ALA A 195 -6.28 -7.57 -10.88
C ALA A 195 -7.68 -7.64 -10.29
N THR A 196 -7.95 -8.76 -9.68
CA THR A 196 -9.15 -9.06 -8.92
C THR A 196 -8.72 -9.69 -7.58
N PHE A 197 -9.66 -10.13 -6.77
CA PHE A 197 -9.33 -10.91 -5.58
C PHE A 197 -8.56 -12.20 -5.89
N GLU A 198 -8.66 -12.75 -7.10
CA GLU A 198 -7.88 -13.95 -7.48
C GLU A 198 -6.36 -13.65 -7.53
N GLU A 199 -5.97 -12.46 -8.04
CA GLU A 199 -4.59 -12.00 -8.00
C GLU A 199 -4.12 -11.70 -6.58
N LEU A 200 -4.98 -11.16 -5.72
CA LEU A 200 -4.68 -10.96 -4.30
C LEU A 200 -4.43 -12.30 -3.60
N TYR A 201 -5.28 -13.31 -3.82
CA TYR A 201 -5.08 -14.64 -3.26
C TYR A 201 -3.78 -15.27 -3.75
N LYS A 202 -3.45 -15.07 -5.03
CA LYS A 202 -2.19 -15.54 -5.61
C LYS A 202 -0.96 -14.91 -4.95
N ASP A 203 -1.03 -13.63 -4.55
CA ASP A 203 0.04 -12.99 -3.79
C ASP A 203 0.21 -13.65 -2.42
N TYR A 204 -0.89 -13.89 -1.69
CA TYR A 204 -0.84 -14.59 -0.40
C TYR A 204 -0.26 -16.01 -0.54
N GLU A 205 -0.73 -16.79 -1.52
CA GLU A 205 -0.21 -18.14 -1.79
C GLU A 205 1.30 -18.11 -2.12
N THR A 206 1.72 -17.12 -2.92
CA THR A 206 3.11 -16.99 -3.36
C THR A 206 4.01 -16.59 -2.21
N LEU A 207 3.62 -15.56 -1.44
CA LEU A 207 4.36 -15.13 -0.25
C LEU A 207 4.37 -16.25 0.81
N GLY A 208 3.24 -16.95 1.00
CA GLY A 208 3.17 -18.13 1.85
C GLY A 208 4.27 -19.15 1.54
N LYS A 209 4.43 -19.51 0.26
CA LYS A 209 5.47 -20.44 -0.21
C LYS A 209 6.89 -19.89 -0.03
N ILE A 210 7.11 -18.61 -0.39
CA ILE A 210 8.43 -17.97 -0.26
C ILE A 210 8.87 -17.91 1.20
N PHE A 211 7.96 -17.55 2.11
CA PHE A 211 8.25 -17.36 3.52
C PHE A 211 7.93 -18.58 4.42
N LYS A 212 7.45 -19.69 3.81
CA LYS A 212 7.08 -20.94 4.53
C LYS A 212 6.01 -20.71 5.60
N VAL A 213 4.95 -20.00 5.22
CA VAL A 213 3.77 -19.69 6.05
C VAL A 213 2.47 -20.01 5.28
N GLU A 214 2.46 -21.11 4.53
CA GLU A 214 1.35 -21.51 3.65
C GLU A 214 0.03 -21.68 4.40
N ASP A 215 0.09 -22.22 5.61
CA ASP A 215 -1.11 -22.42 6.45
C ASP A 215 -1.72 -21.07 6.84
N VAL A 216 -0.90 -20.09 7.25
CA VAL A 216 -1.35 -18.74 7.58
C VAL A 216 -1.94 -18.06 6.34
N ALA A 217 -1.25 -18.15 5.20
CA ALA A 217 -1.74 -17.59 3.93
C ALA A 217 -3.10 -18.17 3.53
N SER A 218 -3.27 -19.50 3.67
CA SER A 218 -4.53 -20.19 3.37
C SER A 218 -5.66 -19.74 4.30
N GLU A 219 -5.39 -19.56 5.61
CA GLU A 219 -6.36 -19.05 6.57
C GLU A 219 -6.81 -17.62 6.20
N LYS A 220 -5.86 -16.73 5.84
CA LYS A 220 -6.18 -15.35 5.42
C LYS A 220 -7.01 -15.31 4.15
N ILE A 221 -6.66 -16.12 3.15
CA ILE A 221 -7.45 -16.24 1.91
C ILE A 221 -8.88 -16.71 2.22
N GLN A 222 -9.03 -17.71 3.09
CA GLN A 222 -10.36 -18.22 3.44
C GLN A 222 -11.18 -17.15 4.16
N ALA A 223 -10.59 -16.40 5.11
CA ALA A 223 -11.26 -15.31 5.80
C ALA A 223 -11.75 -14.21 4.83
N MET A 224 -10.94 -13.84 3.85
CA MET A 224 -11.36 -12.90 2.80
C MET A 224 -12.54 -13.47 1.97
N LYS A 225 -12.48 -14.74 1.57
CA LYS A 225 -13.57 -15.40 0.84
C LYS A 225 -14.87 -15.45 1.64
N ASP A 226 -14.77 -15.73 2.93
CA ASP A 226 -15.93 -15.78 3.83
C ASP A 226 -16.58 -14.39 3.96
N THR A 227 -15.75 -13.33 4.13
CA THR A 227 -16.23 -11.94 4.16
C THR A 227 -16.97 -11.56 2.87
N LEU A 228 -16.40 -11.89 1.70
CA LEU A 228 -17.01 -11.58 0.42
C LEU A 228 -18.32 -12.36 0.19
N GLN A 229 -18.38 -13.61 0.65
CA GLN A 229 -19.59 -14.42 0.56
C GLN A 229 -20.69 -13.85 1.47
N GLU A 230 -20.36 -13.46 2.70
CA GLU A 230 -21.30 -12.83 3.63
C GLU A 230 -21.90 -11.54 3.04
N VAL A 231 -21.06 -10.68 2.44
CA VAL A 231 -21.53 -9.46 1.76
C VAL A 231 -22.47 -9.79 0.63
N LYS A 232 -22.10 -10.76 -0.23
CA LYS A 232 -22.94 -11.20 -1.34
C LYS A 232 -24.29 -11.74 -0.88
N ASP A 233 -24.31 -12.55 0.16
CA ASP A 233 -25.54 -13.12 0.72
C ASP A 233 -26.44 -12.04 1.34
N THR A 234 -25.85 -11.04 2.00
CA THR A 234 -26.57 -9.90 2.57
C THR A 234 -27.19 -9.02 1.48
N LEU A 235 -26.44 -8.73 0.41
CA LEU A 235 -26.92 -7.91 -0.70
C LEU A 235 -28.02 -8.60 -1.51
N GLY A 236 -27.88 -9.91 -1.78
CA GLY A 236 -28.77 -10.69 -2.64
C GLY A 236 -28.55 -10.42 -4.13
N ASP A 237 -29.03 -11.32 -4.98
CA ASP A 237 -28.78 -11.28 -6.43
C ASP A 237 -29.44 -10.09 -7.15
N ASP A 238 -30.52 -9.52 -6.61
CA ASP A 238 -31.22 -8.38 -7.17
C ASP A 238 -30.34 -7.12 -7.27
N VAL A 239 -29.43 -6.93 -6.32
CA VAL A 239 -28.48 -5.82 -6.32
C VAL A 239 -27.54 -5.88 -7.53
N TYR A 240 -27.05 -7.06 -7.86
CA TYR A 240 -26.12 -7.25 -8.97
C TYR A 240 -26.78 -7.16 -10.34
N GLN A 241 -28.12 -7.28 -10.41
CA GLN A 241 -28.90 -7.05 -11.63
C GLN A 241 -29.16 -5.54 -11.87
N ASN A 242 -29.23 -4.75 -10.80
CA ASN A 242 -29.50 -3.32 -10.83
C ASN A 242 -28.53 -2.59 -9.89
N PRO A 243 -27.21 -2.60 -10.20
CA PRO A 243 -26.21 -2.03 -9.31
C PRO A 243 -26.32 -0.50 -9.21
N VAL A 244 -25.96 0.03 -8.06
CA VAL A 244 -25.78 1.48 -7.86
C VAL A 244 -24.62 1.98 -8.72
N THR A 245 -24.84 3.09 -9.44
CA THR A 245 -23.77 3.71 -10.26
C THR A 245 -22.83 4.53 -9.38
N VAL A 246 -21.53 4.31 -9.53
CA VAL A 246 -20.48 4.89 -8.68
C VAL A 246 -19.50 5.69 -9.53
N PHE A 247 -19.25 6.93 -9.14
CA PHE A 247 -18.09 7.69 -9.60
C PHE A 247 -16.96 7.55 -8.58
N ALA A 248 -15.92 6.77 -8.91
CA ALA A 248 -14.74 6.62 -8.07
C ALA A 248 -13.79 7.81 -8.33
N TYR A 249 -13.86 8.83 -7.49
CA TYR A 249 -13.09 10.06 -7.61
C TYR A 249 -11.78 9.94 -6.84
N ASP A 250 -10.68 9.91 -7.59
CA ASP A 250 -9.33 9.88 -7.04
C ASP A 250 -8.81 11.29 -6.75
N SER A 251 -8.72 12.14 -7.78
CA SER A 251 -8.11 13.46 -7.71
C SER A 251 -8.48 14.31 -8.92
N GLY A 252 -7.96 15.54 -8.98
CA GLY A 252 -8.06 16.46 -10.11
C GLY A 252 -9.28 17.38 -10.03
N GLU A 253 -9.04 18.69 -9.85
CA GLU A 253 -10.08 19.71 -9.80
C GLU A 253 -10.46 20.25 -11.19
N ASP A 254 -9.46 20.45 -12.07
CA ASP A 254 -9.69 20.92 -13.44
C ASP A 254 -10.30 19.82 -14.32
N ALA A 255 -9.81 18.59 -14.17
CA ALA A 255 -10.32 17.39 -14.80
C ALA A 255 -10.19 16.23 -13.82
N PRO A 256 -11.29 15.53 -13.53
CA PRO A 256 -11.25 14.47 -12.52
C PRO A 256 -10.47 13.26 -13.02
N PHE A 257 -9.73 12.65 -12.13
CA PHE A 257 -9.13 11.33 -12.35
C PHE A 257 -9.97 10.28 -11.64
N THR A 258 -10.30 9.21 -12.35
CA THR A 258 -11.03 8.06 -11.81
C THR A 258 -10.15 6.81 -11.76
N ALA A 259 -10.24 6.05 -10.69
CA ALA A 259 -9.44 4.88 -10.43
C ALA A 259 -10.34 3.65 -10.25
N CYS A 260 -10.75 3.03 -11.37
CA CYS A 260 -11.68 1.89 -11.38
C CYS A 260 -11.12 0.66 -12.07
N GLN A 261 -9.84 0.65 -12.41
CA GLN A 261 -9.19 -0.49 -13.08
C GLN A 261 -8.59 -1.43 -12.04
N GLY A 262 -8.64 -2.74 -12.33
CA GLY A 262 -8.07 -3.73 -11.42
C GLY A 262 -8.86 -3.85 -10.11
N MET A 263 -8.17 -3.95 -9.00
CA MET A 263 -8.76 -4.15 -7.67
C MET A 263 -9.84 -3.12 -7.30
N PRO A 264 -9.68 -1.80 -7.51
CA PRO A 264 -10.76 -0.85 -7.19
C PRO A 264 -12.06 -1.18 -7.91
N GLY A 265 -12.00 -1.58 -9.17
CA GLY A 265 -13.17 -1.98 -9.95
C GLY A 265 -13.82 -3.27 -9.42
N ASP A 266 -13.02 -4.28 -9.06
CA ASP A 266 -13.53 -5.54 -8.50
C ASP A 266 -14.16 -5.32 -7.12
N ILE A 267 -13.56 -4.48 -6.27
CA ILE A 267 -14.09 -4.09 -4.96
C ILE A 267 -15.46 -3.41 -5.10
N ILE A 268 -15.57 -2.38 -5.95
CA ILE A 268 -16.85 -1.67 -6.20
C ILE A 268 -17.91 -2.65 -6.70
N LYS A 269 -17.56 -3.53 -7.64
CA LYS A 269 -18.48 -4.53 -8.20
C LYS A 269 -18.96 -5.51 -7.14
N ARG A 270 -18.07 -6.02 -6.29
CA ARG A 270 -18.45 -6.95 -5.21
C ARG A 270 -19.29 -6.29 -4.13
N ALA A 271 -19.12 -4.99 -3.93
CA ALA A 271 -19.97 -4.17 -3.06
C ALA A 271 -21.36 -3.85 -3.68
N GLY A 272 -21.68 -4.39 -4.86
CA GLY A 272 -22.95 -4.15 -5.55
C GLY A 272 -22.99 -2.85 -6.37
N GLY A 273 -21.85 -2.18 -6.57
CA GLY A 273 -21.76 -0.99 -7.40
C GLY A 273 -21.32 -1.29 -8.83
N ILE A 274 -21.48 -0.31 -9.70
CA ILE A 274 -20.89 -0.29 -11.04
C ILE A 274 -20.25 1.08 -11.28
N SER A 275 -18.97 1.10 -11.66
CA SER A 275 -18.33 2.36 -12.00
C SER A 275 -18.93 2.95 -13.28
N ILE A 276 -19.11 4.29 -13.30
CA ILE A 276 -19.57 5.01 -14.48
C ILE A 276 -18.50 5.19 -15.56
N PHE A 277 -17.23 4.88 -15.23
CA PHE A 277 -16.11 4.87 -16.18
C PHE A 277 -15.37 3.53 -16.10
N ASP A 278 -14.81 3.10 -17.22
CA ASP A 278 -13.98 1.92 -17.28
C ASP A 278 -12.50 2.32 -17.12
N GLY A 279 -11.80 1.65 -16.23
CA GLY A 279 -10.35 1.75 -16.09
C GLY A 279 -9.85 3.05 -15.42
N TRP A 280 -8.58 3.36 -15.71
CA TRP A 280 -7.95 4.62 -15.35
C TRP A 280 -8.30 5.65 -16.41
N ALA A 281 -9.01 6.70 -16.03
CA ALA A 281 -9.47 7.71 -16.96
C ALA A 281 -9.40 9.12 -16.37
N THR A 282 -9.28 10.11 -17.24
CA THR A 282 -9.39 11.53 -16.91
C THR A 282 -10.53 12.11 -17.75
N PRO A 283 -11.80 11.83 -17.40
CA PRO A 283 -12.96 12.40 -18.08
C PRO A 283 -13.03 13.92 -17.85
N SER A 284 -13.89 14.58 -18.58
CA SER A 284 -14.29 15.95 -18.23
C SER A 284 -15.37 15.94 -17.13
N TRP A 285 -15.55 17.06 -16.42
CA TRP A 285 -16.64 17.19 -15.47
C TRP A 285 -18.01 17.14 -16.16
N GLU A 286 -18.12 17.60 -17.41
CA GLU A 286 -19.33 17.48 -18.22
C GLU A 286 -19.72 16.03 -18.46
N GLU A 287 -18.73 15.12 -18.73
CA GLU A 287 -18.99 13.69 -18.87
C GLU A 287 -19.46 13.05 -17.55
N VAL A 288 -18.92 13.48 -16.40
CA VAL A 288 -19.42 13.05 -15.09
C VAL A 288 -20.85 13.50 -14.87
N VAL A 289 -21.16 14.76 -15.19
CA VAL A 289 -22.51 15.34 -15.09
C VAL A 289 -23.52 14.62 -16.01
N GLU A 290 -23.12 14.31 -17.24
CA GLU A 290 -23.97 13.58 -18.19
C GLU A 290 -24.33 12.18 -17.69
N ARG A 291 -23.40 11.51 -16.99
CA ARG A 291 -23.62 10.16 -16.43
C ARG A 291 -24.37 10.15 -15.11
N ASP A 292 -24.41 11.26 -14.40
CA ASP A 292 -25.12 11.53 -13.13
C ASP A 292 -25.10 10.34 -12.15
N PRO A 293 -23.96 10.01 -11.54
CA PRO A 293 -23.81 8.83 -10.69
C PRO A 293 -24.73 8.88 -9.47
N ASP A 294 -25.18 7.72 -8.99
CA ASP A 294 -25.94 7.59 -7.75
C ASP A 294 -25.10 7.95 -6.52
N VAL A 295 -23.79 7.67 -6.58
CA VAL A 295 -22.84 7.82 -5.47
C VAL A 295 -21.51 8.33 -6.00
N ILE A 296 -20.86 9.21 -5.23
CA ILE A 296 -19.44 9.55 -5.40
C ILE A 296 -18.65 8.86 -4.29
N LEU A 297 -17.71 8.01 -4.68
CA LEU A 297 -16.77 7.35 -3.79
C LEU A 297 -15.39 8.01 -3.91
N ILE A 298 -14.98 8.75 -2.90
CA ILE A 298 -13.66 9.41 -2.85
C ILE A 298 -12.61 8.39 -2.43
N LEU A 299 -11.53 8.26 -3.22
CA LEU A 299 -10.35 7.53 -2.79
C LEU A 299 -9.56 8.42 -1.81
N ASP A 300 -9.50 7.94 -0.58
CA ASP A 300 -8.87 8.67 0.52
C ASP A 300 -7.41 8.23 0.68
N TYR A 301 -6.51 9.20 0.54
CA TYR A 301 -5.06 9.02 0.71
C TYR A 301 -4.53 9.58 2.04
N THR A 302 -5.36 10.31 2.79
CA THR A 302 -4.88 11.12 3.92
C THR A 302 -5.59 10.85 5.24
N GLY A 303 -6.74 10.16 5.20
CA GLY A 303 -7.66 10.03 6.33
C GLY A 303 -8.55 11.27 6.53
N ASP A 304 -8.45 12.26 5.64
CA ASP A 304 -9.31 13.46 5.63
C ASP A 304 -9.72 13.81 4.20
N ILE A 305 -11.01 13.66 3.91
CA ILE A 305 -11.61 13.96 2.61
C ILE A 305 -12.29 15.34 2.55
N SER A 306 -12.18 16.14 3.60
CA SER A 306 -12.94 17.39 3.73
C SER A 306 -12.69 18.36 2.58
N GLU A 307 -11.47 18.48 2.09
CA GLU A 307 -11.10 19.34 0.95
C GLU A 307 -11.75 18.83 -0.35
N LYS A 308 -11.61 17.55 -0.68
CA LYS A 308 -12.25 16.94 -1.86
C LYS A 308 -13.77 17.04 -1.79
N LYS A 309 -14.35 16.79 -0.62
CA LYS A 309 -15.79 16.88 -0.42
C LYS A 309 -16.28 18.31 -0.60
N ASN A 310 -15.62 19.30 0.03
CA ASN A 310 -15.95 20.71 -0.15
C ASN A 310 -15.85 21.14 -1.61
N PHE A 311 -14.83 20.69 -2.34
CA PHE A 311 -14.70 20.93 -3.77
C PHE A 311 -15.94 20.43 -4.51
N LEU A 312 -16.33 19.17 -4.34
CA LEU A 312 -17.50 18.57 -5.00
C LEU A 312 -18.81 19.31 -4.67
N GLU A 313 -18.97 19.79 -3.45
CA GLU A 313 -20.17 20.50 -2.98
C GLU A 313 -20.26 21.95 -3.50
N THR A 314 -19.14 22.58 -3.86
CA THR A 314 -19.07 23.99 -4.24
C THR A 314 -18.75 24.24 -5.70
N ASN A 315 -18.15 23.27 -6.40
CA ASN A 315 -17.78 23.38 -7.81
C ASN A 315 -19.03 23.53 -8.69
N GLU A 316 -18.96 24.41 -9.71
CA GLU A 316 -20.10 24.75 -10.56
C GLU A 316 -20.64 23.56 -11.39
N PHE A 317 -19.81 22.58 -11.70
CA PHE A 317 -20.24 21.39 -12.42
C PHE A 317 -20.87 20.34 -11.50
N THR A 318 -20.28 20.11 -10.32
CA THR A 318 -20.64 18.95 -9.48
C THR A 318 -21.70 19.22 -8.42
N LYS A 319 -21.82 20.46 -7.92
CA LYS A 319 -22.80 20.83 -6.86
C LYS A 319 -24.25 20.45 -7.16
N ASP A 320 -24.58 20.33 -8.45
CA ASP A 320 -25.92 20.00 -8.91
C ASP A 320 -26.14 18.52 -9.22
N LEU A 321 -25.09 17.67 -9.15
CA LEU A 321 -25.21 16.22 -9.23
C LEU A 321 -26.17 15.69 -8.15
N ARG A 322 -26.92 14.66 -8.50
CA ARG A 322 -27.86 14.00 -7.57
C ARG A 322 -27.12 13.45 -6.34
N ALA A 323 -25.99 12.78 -6.53
CA ALA A 323 -25.17 12.27 -5.43
C ALA A 323 -24.75 13.37 -4.44
N VAL A 324 -24.38 14.57 -4.93
CA VAL A 324 -24.00 15.71 -4.09
C VAL A 324 -25.20 16.26 -3.33
N LYS A 325 -26.32 16.49 -4.01
CA LYS A 325 -27.56 17.01 -3.39
C LYS A 325 -28.15 16.08 -2.33
N GLU A 326 -28.00 14.78 -2.52
CA GLU A 326 -28.48 13.76 -1.59
C GLU A 326 -27.45 13.43 -0.49
N GLY A 327 -26.27 14.05 -0.52
CA GLY A 327 -25.20 13.81 0.45
C GLY A 327 -24.54 12.42 0.32
N LYS A 328 -24.68 11.77 -0.83
CA LYS A 328 -24.11 10.44 -1.13
C LYS A 328 -22.68 10.55 -1.63
N ILE A 329 -21.85 11.21 -0.83
CA ILE A 329 -20.40 11.33 -1.01
C ILE A 329 -19.76 10.54 0.11
N TYR A 330 -19.16 9.42 -0.25
CA TYR A 330 -18.51 8.49 0.66
C TYR A 330 -17.00 8.43 0.40
N SER A 331 -16.29 7.71 1.25
CA SER A 331 -14.85 7.48 1.04
C SER A 331 -14.47 6.04 1.30
N ALA A 332 -13.38 5.61 0.65
CA ALA A 332 -12.69 4.37 0.94
C ALA A 332 -11.19 4.63 1.04
N CYS A 333 -10.52 3.98 1.98
CA CYS A 333 -9.08 4.08 2.12
C CYS A 333 -8.37 3.56 0.87
N CYS A 334 -7.49 4.36 0.30
CA CYS A 334 -6.78 4.00 -0.93
C CYS A 334 -5.98 2.71 -0.78
N SER A 335 -5.34 2.47 0.37
CA SER A 335 -4.60 1.22 0.63
C SER A 335 -5.50 -0.01 0.50
N ASP A 336 -6.70 0.04 1.08
CA ASP A 336 -7.66 -1.08 1.02
C ASP A 336 -8.25 -1.27 -0.38
N MET A 337 -8.35 -0.20 -1.17
CA MET A 337 -8.84 -0.25 -2.55
C MET A 337 -7.82 -0.83 -3.54
N GLN A 338 -6.55 -0.86 -3.21
CA GLN A 338 -5.48 -1.29 -4.14
C GLN A 338 -5.07 -2.76 -3.99
N GLY A 339 -5.75 -3.54 -3.17
CA GLY A 339 -5.43 -4.94 -2.91
C GLY A 339 -4.46 -5.11 -1.75
N SER A 340 -5.01 -5.07 -0.56
CA SER A 340 -4.33 -5.29 0.71
C SER A 340 -5.12 -6.30 1.57
N ALA A 341 -4.63 -6.60 2.75
CA ALA A 341 -5.35 -7.36 3.75
C ALA A 341 -6.74 -6.79 4.09
N GLY A 342 -6.90 -5.47 3.98
CA GLY A 342 -8.16 -4.76 4.25
C GLY A 342 -9.18 -4.80 3.11
N SER A 343 -8.83 -5.31 1.93
CA SER A 343 -9.68 -5.18 0.74
C SER A 343 -11.05 -5.87 0.84
N ALA A 344 -11.12 -7.02 1.51
CA ALA A 344 -12.41 -7.70 1.71
C ALA A 344 -13.34 -6.92 2.65
N GLU A 345 -12.79 -6.31 3.70
CA GLU A 345 -13.54 -5.39 4.58
C GLU A 345 -13.92 -4.10 3.85
N ALA A 346 -13.08 -3.57 2.96
CA ALA A 346 -13.45 -2.43 2.11
C ALA A 346 -14.70 -2.74 1.26
N VAL A 347 -14.83 -3.95 0.73
CA VAL A 347 -16.07 -4.40 0.04
C VAL A 347 -17.27 -4.29 0.97
N ARG A 348 -17.15 -4.78 2.22
CA ARG A 348 -18.23 -4.72 3.22
C ARG A 348 -18.61 -3.28 3.56
N GLU A 349 -17.62 -2.44 3.83
CA GLU A 349 -17.87 -1.04 4.21
C GLU A 349 -18.48 -0.23 3.06
N ILE A 350 -18.03 -0.44 1.83
CA ILE A 350 -18.64 0.18 0.65
C ILE A 350 -20.07 -0.35 0.43
N ALA A 351 -20.29 -1.65 0.59
CA ALA A 351 -21.63 -2.23 0.48
C ALA A 351 -22.62 -1.61 1.47
N LYS A 352 -22.21 -1.37 2.72
CA LYS A 352 -23.00 -0.64 3.73
C LYS A 352 -23.30 0.80 3.31
N GLN A 353 -22.35 1.47 2.68
CA GLN A 353 -22.54 2.84 2.18
C GLN A 353 -23.51 2.88 1.00
N LEU A 354 -23.42 1.91 0.08
CA LEU A 354 -24.29 1.83 -1.08
C LEU A 354 -25.70 1.34 -0.74
N TYR A 355 -25.84 0.46 0.24
CA TYR A 355 -27.08 -0.24 0.61
C TYR A 355 -27.30 -0.26 2.13
N PRO A 356 -27.45 0.91 2.80
CA PRO A 356 -27.55 0.98 4.26
C PRO A 356 -28.78 0.23 4.81
N ASP A 357 -29.82 0.05 4.01
CA ASP A 357 -31.05 -0.66 4.42
C ASP A 357 -30.88 -2.20 4.44
N LYS A 358 -29.79 -2.73 3.90
CA LYS A 358 -29.49 -4.18 3.88
C LYS A 358 -28.57 -4.64 5.03
N PHE A 359 -27.90 -3.72 5.68
CA PHE A 359 -27.00 -3.95 6.83
C PHE A 359 -27.55 -3.31 8.10
#